data_b1a5eb07ac14a4666f7a0863e9942593
#
_entry.id   b1a5eb07ac14a4666f7a0863e9942593
#
_cell.length_a   1.000
_cell.length_b   1.000
_cell.length_c   1.000
_cell.angle_alpha   90.00
_cell.angle_beta   90.00
_cell.angle_gamma   90.00
#
_symmetry.space_group_name_H-M   'P 1'
#
loop_
_entity.id
_entity.type
_entity.pdbx_description
1 polymer ?
#
loop_
_entity_poly.entity_id
_entity_poly.type
_entity_poly.pdbx_seq_one_letter_code
_entity_poly.pdbx_strand_id
1 'polypeptide(L)'
;MVRLACELASAHGSTLFLVEGPVLRPYVIYNLPKGYIDGIGTIRVGTQCCGRAVAQKRPWIVSDMLTDPLFADGRKGALDSPIRAGFSVPVLSGGQAIAALACHYMSPHTPSAIDIERNEVFAKLISIALRGRERTPVPEPYFAWPERVAAPSGS
;
A
#
# COMPACT_ATOMS: atom_id res chain seq x y z
N MET A 1 4.00 -10.03 -7.46
CA MET A 1 4.41 -9.75 -6.06
C MET A 1 3.36 -8.96 -5.29
N VAL A 2 2.92 -7.78 -5.74
CA VAL A 2 1.92 -6.96 -5.00
C VAL A 2 0.61 -7.74 -4.78
N ARG A 3 0.08 -8.40 -5.81
CA ARG A 3 -1.08 -9.27 -5.70
C ARG A 3 -0.87 -10.43 -4.71
N LEU A 4 0.25 -11.14 -4.81
CA LEU A 4 0.55 -12.27 -3.90
C LEU A 4 0.70 -11.80 -2.45
N ALA A 5 1.30 -10.64 -2.22
CA ALA A 5 1.38 -10.03 -0.90
C ALA A 5 -0.02 -9.81 -0.29
N CYS A 6 -0.95 -9.30 -1.10
CA CYS A 6 -2.35 -9.13 -0.73
C CYS A 6 -3.04 -10.46 -0.36
N GLU A 7 -2.94 -11.44 -1.26
CA GLU A 7 -3.61 -12.74 -1.10
C GLU A 7 -3.10 -13.50 0.13
N LEU A 8 -1.78 -13.51 0.35
CA LEU A 8 -1.17 -14.19 1.50
C LEU A 8 -1.44 -13.50 2.84
N ALA A 9 -1.70 -12.19 2.84
CA ALA A 9 -2.12 -11.45 4.03
C ALA A 9 -3.65 -11.43 4.21
N SER A 10 -4.39 -12.15 3.37
CA SER A 10 -5.86 -12.12 3.33
C SER A 10 -6.42 -10.68 3.30
N ALA A 11 -5.70 -9.78 2.65
CA ALA A 11 -6.08 -8.39 2.51
C ALA A 11 -7.09 -8.19 1.37
N HIS A 12 -7.83 -7.10 1.41
CA HIS A 12 -8.76 -6.72 0.34
C HIS A 12 -8.01 -6.21 -0.89
N GLY A 13 -6.99 -5.42 -0.69
CA GLY A 13 -6.17 -4.88 -1.76
C GLY A 13 -4.75 -4.55 -1.30
N SER A 14 -3.89 -4.21 -2.23
CA SER A 14 -2.51 -3.84 -1.95
C SER A 14 -1.98 -2.78 -2.90
N THR A 15 -0.96 -2.07 -2.45
CA THR A 15 -0.31 -1.00 -3.20
C THR A 15 1.20 -1.09 -3.09
N LEU A 16 1.89 -0.67 -4.14
CA LEU A 16 3.30 -0.33 -4.12
C LEU A 16 3.43 1.15 -4.43
N PHE A 17 4.01 1.90 -3.51
CA PHE A 17 4.35 3.31 -3.69
C PHE A 17 5.86 3.45 -3.89
N LEU A 18 6.28 4.27 -4.84
CA LEU A 18 7.68 4.64 -5.00
C LEU A 18 8.00 5.91 -4.22
N VAL A 19 9.19 5.95 -3.61
CA VAL A 19 9.70 7.15 -2.94
C VAL A 19 10.34 8.07 -3.97
N GLU A 20 9.85 9.30 -4.03
CA GLU A 20 10.34 10.36 -4.90
C GLU A 20 10.64 11.62 -4.04
N GLY A 21 11.86 11.73 -3.55
CA GLY A 21 12.24 12.81 -2.63
C GLY A 21 11.42 12.76 -1.34
N PRO A 22 10.67 13.84 -0.98
CA PRO A 22 9.93 13.90 0.28
C PRO A 22 8.56 13.22 0.22
N VAL A 23 8.20 12.58 -0.90
CA VAL A 23 6.86 12.01 -1.13
C VAL A 23 6.92 10.59 -1.68
N LEU A 24 5.80 9.88 -1.53
CA LEU A 24 5.55 8.58 -2.14
C LEU A 24 4.44 8.74 -3.18
N ARG A 25 4.62 8.13 -4.36
CA ARG A 25 3.62 8.09 -5.43
C ARG A 25 3.16 6.67 -5.69
N PRO A 26 1.86 6.44 -5.95
CA PRO A 26 1.37 5.13 -6.30
C PRO A 26 2.01 4.65 -7.60
N TYR A 27 2.45 3.39 -7.62
CA TYR A 27 3.10 2.76 -8.76
C TYR A 27 2.38 1.50 -9.22
N VAL A 28 2.03 0.60 -8.30
CA VAL A 28 1.18 -0.56 -8.57
C VAL A 28 0.03 -0.56 -7.59
N ILE A 29 -1.18 -0.78 -8.10
CA ILE A 29 -2.40 -0.86 -7.30
C ILE A 29 -3.11 -2.15 -7.65
N TYR A 30 -3.48 -2.91 -6.63
CA TYR A 30 -4.22 -4.15 -6.80
C TYR A 30 -5.49 -4.13 -5.94
N ASN A 31 -6.63 -4.38 -6.58
CA ASN A 31 -7.95 -4.57 -5.97
C ASN A 31 -8.39 -3.47 -5.00
N LEU A 32 -8.13 -2.21 -5.34
CA LEU A 32 -8.58 -1.04 -4.56
C LEU A 32 -9.41 -0.11 -5.43
N PRO A 33 -10.45 0.53 -4.85
CA PRO A 33 -11.26 1.50 -5.59
C PRO A 33 -10.42 2.68 -6.08
N LYS A 34 -10.64 3.09 -7.33
CA LYS A 34 -9.93 4.25 -7.90
C LYS A 34 -10.12 5.50 -7.03
N GLY A 35 -11.33 5.75 -6.54
CA GLY A 35 -11.62 6.89 -5.66
C GLY A 35 -10.82 6.90 -4.36
N TYR A 36 -10.50 5.71 -3.80
CA TYR A 36 -9.61 5.61 -2.63
C TYR A 36 -8.18 6.07 -2.97
N ILE A 37 -7.66 5.63 -4.10
CA ILE A 37 -6.31 5.99 -4.53
C ILE A 37 -6.23 7.47 -4.94
N ASP A 38 -7.21 7.98 -5.64
CA ASP A 38 -7.30 9.39 -5.99
C ASP A 38 -7.39 10.28 -4.73
N GLY A 39 -8.09 9.81 -3.70
CA GLY A 39 -8.21 10.49 -2.40
C GLY A 39 -6.91 10.49 -1.58
N ILE A 40 -6.12 9.41 -1.65
CA ILE A 40 -4.80 9.35 -1.01
C ILE A 40 -3.81 10.25 -1.76
N GLY A 41 -3.78 10.15 -3.09
CA GLY A 41 -2.87 10.90 -3.95
C GLY A 41 -1.40 10.65 -3.59
N THR A 42 -0.69 11.73 -3.32
CA THR A 42 0.72 11.71 -2.91
C THR A 42 0.83 11.68 -1.38
N ILE A 43 1.58 10.72 -0.86
CA ILE A 43 1.82 10.57 0.58
C ILE A 43 3.17 11.24 0.94
N ARG A 44 3.19 12.09 1.95
CA ARG A 44 4.46 12.63 2.47
C ARG A 44 5.19 11.60 3.32
N VAL A 45 6.50 11.52 3.18
CA VAL A 45 7.36 10.71 4.07
C VAL A 45 7.11 11.16 5.52
N GLY A 46 6.90 10.19 6.41
CA GLY A 46 6.59 10.42 7.82
C GLY A 46 5.10 10.57 8.13
N THR A 47 4.22 10.55 7.14
CA THR A 47 2.76 10.63 7.33
C THR A 47 2.05 9.36 6.91
N GLN A 48 0.85 9.15 7.40
CA GLN A 48 0.01 7.98 7.13
C GLN A 48 0.76 6.64 7.34
N CYS A 49 0.25 5.53 6.82
CA CYS A 49 0.84 4.22 7.01
C CYS A 49 2.16 4.06 6.23
N CYS A 50 2.11 4.27 4.91
CA CYS A 50 3.26 4.06 4.02
C CYS A 50 4.39 5.06 4.28
N GLY A 51 4.06 6.34 4.49
CA GLY A 51 5.06 7.37 4.77
C GLY A 51 5.80 7.15 6.08
N ARG A 52 5.11 6.63 7.11
CA ARG A 52 5.73 6.28 8.39
C ARG A 52 6.62 5.04 8.27
N ALA A 53 6.18 4.00 7.54
CA ALA A 53 7.00 2.83 7.28
C ALA A 53 8.31 3.21 6.58
N VAL A 54 8.27 4.09 5.59
CA VAL A 54 9.45 4.63 4.89
C VAL A 54 10.36 5.41 5.82
N ALA A 55 9.80 6.36 6.59
CA ALA A 55 10.56 7.23 7.50
C ALA A 55 11.25 6.42 8.61
N GLN A 56 10.55 5.43 9.17
CA GLN A 56 11.06 4.60 10.27
C GLN A 56 11.86 3.39 9.78
N LYS A 57 11.85 3.09 8.47
CA LYS A 57 12.50 1.92 7.85
C LYS A 57 12.12 0.59 8.51
N ARG A 58 10.86 0.49 8.94
CA ARG A 58 10.28 -0.70 9.58
C ARG A 58 8.80 -0.81 9.26
N PRO A 59 8.19 -1.99 9.43
CA PRO A 59 6.74 -2.15 9.27
C PRO A 59 5.96 -1.15 10.12
N TRP A 60 4.86 -0.64 9.55
CA TRP A 60 3.93 0.23 10.25
C TRP A 60 2.51 -0.32 10.11
N ILE A 61 1.77 -0.34 11.21
CA ILE A 61 0.43 -0.93 11.29
C ILE A 61 -0.55 0.16 11.70
N VAL A 62 -1.70 0.19 11.02
CA VAL A 62 -2.88 0.98 11.38
C VAL A 62 -4.06 0.03 11.47
N SER A 63 -4.37 -0.41 12.67
CA SER A 63 -5.42 -1.42 12.92
C SER A 63 -6.84 -0.89 12.72
N ASP A 64 -7.05 0.42 12.88
CA ASP A 64 -8.29 1.12 12.54
C ASP A 64 -7.97 2.57 12.18
N MET A 65 -8.16 2.93 10.92
CA MET A 65 -7.86 4.27 10.39
C MET A 65 -8.74 5.37 10.99
N LEU A 66 -9.92 5.04 11.53
CA LEU A 66 -10.83 6.01 12.12
C LEU A 66 -10.48 6.37 13.56
N THR A 67 -9.82 5.48 14.27
CA THR A 67 -9.53 5.65 15.70
C THR A 67 -8.06 5.80 16.03
N ASP A 68 -7.14 5.38 15.14
CA ASP A 68 -5.71 5.50 15.36
C ASP A 68 -5.28 6.99 15.39
N PRO A 69 -4.78 7.50 16.52
CA PRO A 69 -4.37 8.91 16.63
C PRO A 69 -3.21 9.26 15.70
N LEU A 70 -2.36 8.28 15.35
CA LEU A 70 -1.22 8.48 14.46
C LEU A 70 -1.62 8.45 12.97
N PHE A 71 -2.89 8.17 12.67
CA PHE A 71 -3.44 8.21 11.30
C PHE A 71 -4.35 9.44 11.07
N ALA A 72 -4.31 10.43 11.94
CA ALA A 72 -5.17 11.62 11.84
C ALA A 72 -5.02 12.36 10.50
N ASP A 73 -3.82 12.38 9.94
CA ASP A 73 -3.49 13.01 8.65
C ASP A 73 -4.09 12.30 7.42
N GLY A 74 -4.43 11.01 7.54
CA GLY A 74 -5.08 10.22 6.49
C GLY A 74 -6.57 9.96 6.72
N ARG A 75 -7.12 10.39 7.86
CA ARG A 75 -8.48 10.03 8.30
C ARG A 75 -9.58 10.49 7.34
N LYS A 76 -9.43 11.66 6.74
CA LYS A 76 -10.41 12.17 5.78
C LYS A 76 -10.55 11.22 4.58
N GLY A 77 -9.44 10.77 4.01
CA GLY A 77 -9.47 9.79 2.91
C GLY A 77 -10.07 8.44 3.32
N ALA A 78 -9.84 8.02 4.57
CA ALA A 78 -10.43 6.80 5.12
C ALA A 78 -11.95 6.91 5.34
N LEU A 79 -12.47 8.09 5.72
CA LEU A 79 -13.91 8.33 5.87
C LEU A 79 -14.65 8.25 4.53
N ASP A 80 -14.00 8.66 3.43
CA ASP A 80 -14.57 8.67 2.08
C ASP A 80 -14.36 7.33 1.35
N SER A 81 -13.85 6.30 2.02
CA SER A 81 -13.54 5.00 1.43
C SER A 81 -13.99 3.84 2.32
N PRO A 82 -14.16 2.63 1.74
CA PRO A 82 -14.45 1.43 2.53
C PRO A 82 -13.23 0.89 3.29
N ILE A 83 -12.04 1.43 3.09
CA ILE A 83 -10.81 0.94 3.72
C ILE A 83 -10.74 1.42 5.18
N ARG A 84 -10.51 0.49 6.08
CA ARG A 84 -10.53 0.72 7.53
C ARG A 84 -9.21 0.42 8.24
N ALA A 85 -8.40 -0.46 7.67
CA ALA A 85 -7.13 -0.85 8.27
C ALA A 85 -6.08 -1.12 7.20
N GLY A 86 -4.82 -1.14 7.59
CA GLY A 86 -3.72 -1.50 6.71
C GLY A 86 -2.41 -1.62 7.45
N PHE A 87 -1.46 -2.24 6.79
CA PHE A 87 -0.07 -2.19 7.21
C PHE A 87 0.84 -1.97 6.00
N SER A 88 2.01 -1.46 6.24
CA SER A 88 3.00 -1.19 5.21
C SER A 88 4.37 -1.67 5.65
N VAL A 89 5.12 -2.25 4.71
CA VAL A 89 6.52 -2.60 4.89
C VAL A 89 7.39 -1.76 3.95
N PRO A 90 8.52 -1.23 4.41
CA PRO A 90 9.41 -0.46 3.56
C PRO A 90 10.18 -1.39 2.62
N VAL A 91 10.37 -0.96 1.38
CA VAL A 91 11.27 -1.58 0.42
C VAL A 91 12.63 -0.90 0.53
N LEU A 92 13.61 -1.62 1.05
CA LEU A 92 14.93 -1.06 1.33
C LEU A 92 15.94 -1.45 0.24
N SER A 93 16.79 -0.50 -0.14
CA SER A 93 17.93 -0.71 -1.02
C SER A 93 19.12 0.09 -0.48
N GLY A 94 20.22 -0.60 -0.16
CA GLY A 94 21.42 0.05 0.40
C GLY A 94 21.12 0.83 1.70
N GLY A 95 20.21 0.34 2.55
CA GLY A 95 19.79 0.99 3.80
C GLY A 95 18.85 2.18 3.61
N GLN A 96 18.46 2.51 2.38
CA GLN A 96 17.49 3.56 2.08
C GLN A 96 16.13 2.96 1.68
N ALA A 97 15.05 3.58 2.13
CA ALA A 97 13.71 3.21 1.68
C ALA A 97 13.44 3.81 0.29
N ILE A 98 13.22 2.94 -0.70
CA ILE A 98 12.99 3.32 -2.10
C ILE A 98 11.52 3.16 -2.50
N ALA A 99 10.75 2.39 -1.73
CA ALA A 99 9.34 2.15 -1.96
C ALA A 99 8.67 1.70 -0.65
N ALA A 100 7.34 1.60 -0.68
CA ALA A 100 6.51 1.00 0.37
C ALA A 100 5.51 0.02 -0.24
N LEU A 101 5.46 -1.21 0.28
CA LEU A 101 4.46 -2.21 -0.04
C LEU A 101 3.40 -2.19 1.08
N ALA A 102 2.13 -2.01 0.73
CA ALA A 102 1.05 -1.96 1.71
C ALA A 102 -0.10 -2.92 1.37
N CYS A 103 -0.71 -3.45 2.41
CA CYS A 103 -1.95 -4.23 2.37
C CYS A 103 -3.07 -3.47 3.07
N HIS A 104 -4.29 -3.57 2.51
CA HIS A 104 -5.46 -2.79 2.94
C HIS A 104 -6.65 -3.70 3.24
N TYR A 105 -7.40 -3.38 4.30
CA TYR A 105 -8.55 -4.13 4.78
C TYR A 105 -9.77 -3.23 4.89
N MET A 106 -10.97 -3.80 4.63
CA MET A 106 -12.25 -3.08 4.69
C MET A 106 -12.87 -3.05 6.09
N SER A 107 -12.27 -3.72 7.06
CA SER A 107 -12.67 -3.71 8.47
C SER A 107 -11.44 -3.48 9.35
N PRO A 108 -11.61 -3.06 10.61
CA PRO A 108 -10.50 -3.01 11.56
C PRO A 108 -9.78 -4.36 11.58
N HIS A 109 -8.45 -4.32 11.47
CA HIS A 109 -7.63 -5.53 11.37
C HIS A 109 -6.22 -5.28 11.87
N THR A 110 -5.68 -6.22 12.61
CA THR A 110 -4.26 -6.24 13.00
C THR A 110 -3.60 -7.44 12.31
N PRO A 111 -2.62 -7.23 11.41
CA PRO A 111 -1.92 -8.32 10.74
C PRO A 111 -1.18 -9.18 11.74
N SER A 112 -1.08 -10.47 11.47
CA SER A 112 -0.22 -11.37 12.23
C SER A 112 1.26 -11.12 11.93
N ALA A 113 2.14 -11.59 12.81
CA ALA A 113 3.59 -11.52 12.58
C ALA A 113 3.99 -12.19 11.26
N ILE A 114 3.36 -13.32 10.92
CA ILE A 114 3.65 -14.04 9.67
C ILE A 114 3.20 -13.26 8.42
N ASP A 115 2.13 -12.46 8.50
CA ASP A 115 1.70 -11.62 7.39
C ASP A 115 2.73 -10.53 7.12
N ILE A 116 3.26 -9.94 8.18
CA ILE A 116 4.31 -8.93 8.09
C ILE A 116 5.60 -9.53 7.52
N GLU A 117 6.07 -10.65 8.05
CA GLU A 117 7.28 -11.34 7.59
C GLU A 117 7.21 -11.71 6.11
N ARG A 118 6.07 -12.24 5.65
CA ARG A 118 5.84 -12.56 4.22
C ARG A 118 5.94 -11.31 3.36
N ASN A 119 5.34 -10.22 3.79
CA ASN A 119 5.41 -8.96 3.08
C ASN A 119 6.81 -8.34 3.07
N GLU A 120 7.60 -8.53 4.13
CA GLU A 120 9.02 -8.15 4.15
C GLU A 120 9.86 -8.96 3.15
N VAL A 121 9.54 -10.26 2.95
CA VAL A 121 10.15 -11.07 1.88
C VAL A 121 9.81 -10.50 0.51
N PHE A 122 8.54 -10.17 0.25
CA PHE A 122 8.15 -9.53 -1.02
C PHE A 122 8.84 -8.17 -1.21
N ALA A 123 8.97 -7.37 -0.15
CA ALA A 123 9.69 -6.10 -0.21
C ALA A 123 11.16 -6.29 -0.63
N LYS A 124 11.83 -7.32 -0.14
CA LYS A 124 13.21 -7.67 -0.56
C LYS A 124 13.26 -8.04 -2.06
N LEU A 125 12.32 -8.86 -2.53
CA LEU A 125 12.24 -9.23 -3.96
C LEU A 125 11.93 -8.01 -4.85
N ILE A 126 11.02 -7.13 -4.42
CA ILE A 126 10.70 -5.88 -5.10
C ILE A 126 11.93 -4.98 -5.16
N SER A 127 12.72 -4.88 -4.09
CA SER A 127 13.96 -4.11 -4.07
C SER A 127 14.93 -4.57 -5.16
N ILE A 128 15.10 -5.89 -5.31
CA ILE A 128 15.96 -6.46 -6.37
C ILE A 128 15.42 -6.09 -7.75
N ALA A 129 14.11 -6.23 -7.97
CA ALA A 129 13.48 -5.91 -9.24
C ALA A 129 13.60 -4.42 -9.63
N LEU A 130 13.50 -3.53 -8.63
CA LEU A 130 13.59 -2.08 -8.86
C LEU A 130 15.02 -1.61 -9.14
N ARG A 131 16.04 -2.29 -8.60
CA ARG A 131 17.46 -1.95 -8.87
C ARG A 131 17.87 -2.12 -10.32
N GLY A 132 17.27 -3.06 -11.03
CA GLY A 132 17.55 -3.34 -12.44
C GLY A 132 16.88 -2.38 -13.42
N ARG A 133 16.07 -1.44 -12.93
CA ARG A 133 15.44 -0.42 -13.77
C ARG A 133 16.33 0.81 -13.80
N GLU A 134 17.03 0.99 -14.91
CA GLU A 134 17.53 2.32 -15.28
C GLU A 134 16.34 3.29 -15.32
N ARG A 135 16.56 4.55 -14.98
CA ARG A 135 15.55 5.62 -14.85
C ARG A 135 14.69 5.76 -16.11
N THR A 136 13.76 4.85 -16.31
CA THR A 136 12.62 5.06 -17.21
C THR A 136 11.62 5.98 -16.49
N PRO A 137 10.98 6.91 -17.21
CA PRO A 137 9.88 7.69 -16.64
C PRO A 137 8.90 6.74 -15.95
N VAL A 138 8.48 7.08 -14.73
CA VAL A 138 7.49 6.28 -13.98
C VAL A 138 6.25 6.18 -14.85
N PRO A 139 5.87 4.98 -15.33
CA PRO A 139 4.63 4.85 -16.11
C PRO A 139 3.44 5.20 -15.22
N GLU A 140 2.34 5.60 -15.85
CA GLU A 140 1.05 5.73 -15.16
C GLU A 140 0.81 4.49 -14.29
N PRO A 141 0.27 4.65 -13.06
CA PRO A 141 0.05 3.53 -12.15
C PRO A 141 -0.74 2.41 -12.83
N TYR A 142 -0.21 1.21 -12.79
CA TYR A 142 -0.89 0.05 -13.35
C TYR A 142 -2.05 -0.36 -12.43
N PHE A 143 -3.26 -0.19 -12.90
CA PHE A 143 -4.47 -0.62 -12.23
C PHE A 143 -4.83 -2.04 -12.67
N ALA A 144 -4.53 -3.03 -11.83
CA ALA A 144 -5.05 -4.39 -11.98
C ALA A 144 -6.43 -4.47 -11.29
N TRP A 145 -7.43 -3.76 -11.83
CA TRP A 145 -8.81 -3.91 -11.38
C TRP A 145 -9.43 -5.07 -12.15
N PRO A 146 -9.97 -6.10 -11.50
CA PRO A 146 -10.79 -7.07 -12.20
C PRO A 146 -12.01 -6.31 -12.77
N GLU A 147 -12.23 -6.43 -14.09
CA GLU A 147 -13.45 -5.93 -14.69
C GLU A 147 -14.63 -6.40 -13.83
N ARG A 148 -15.53 -5.48 -13.50
CA ARG A 148 -16.75 -5.84 -12.76
C ARG A 148 -17.40 -6.96 -13.55
N VAL A 149 -17.44 -8.15 -12.97
CA VAL A 149 -18.38 -9.16 -13.41
C VAL A 149 -19.74 -8.48 -13.32
N ALA A 150 -20.35 -8.21 -14.45
CA ALA A 150 -21.67 -7.63 -14.53
C ALA A 150 -22.55 -8.46 -13.60
N ALA A 151 -23.23 -7.80 -12.65
CA ALA A 151 -24.20 -8.48 -11.82
C ALA A 151 -25.18 -9.20 -12.77
N PRO A 152 -25.52 -10.49 -12.54
CA PRO A 152 -26.49 -11.18 -13.37
C PRO A 152 -27.75 -10.31 -13.35
N SER A 153 -28.22 -9.91 -14.53
CA SER A 153 -29.48 -9.21 -14.70
C SER A 153 -30.56 -10.13 -14.13
N GLY A 154 -31.04 -9.79 -12.93
CA GLY A 154 -32.18 -10.46 -12.34
C GLY A 154 -33.39 -10.30 -13.26
N SER A 155 -33.85 -11.40 -13.78
CA SER A 155 -35.18 -11.52 -14.38
C SER A 155 -36.24 -11.61 -13.30
#